data_3fabbe90bb99189c82888da5e0c67542
#
_entry.id   3fabbe90bb99189c82888da5e0c67542
#
_cell.length_a   1.000
_cell.length_b   1.000
_cell.length_c   1.000
_cell.angle_alpha   90.00
_cell.angle_beta   90.00
_cell.angle_gamma   90.00
#
_symmetry.space_group_name_H-M   'P 1'
#
loop_
_entity.id
_entity.type
_entity.pdbx_description
1 polymer ?
#
loop_
_entity_poly.entity_id
_entity_poly.type
_entity_poly.pdbx_seq_one_letter_code
_entity_poly.pdbx_strand_id
1 'polypeptide(L)' 'MSKDYKFLVIDTNTHDAILLNSYKSIEDFLDANCNHKLSHNTIRQRLLDNNFFYFEDIIIKKLIWE' A
#
# COMPACT_ATOMS: atom_id res chain seq x y z
N MET A 1 18.60 -7.96 13.21
CA MET A 1 17.71 -8.37 12.18
C MET A 1 16.96 -7.20 11.56
N SER A 2 16.97 -7.11 10.30
CA SER A 2 16.30 -5.98 9.69
C SER A 2 15.00 -6.42 9.05
N LYS A 3 14.03 -5.57 9.18
CA LYS A 3 12.77 -5.71 8.51
C LYS A 3 12.70 -4.64 7.47
N ASP A 4 12.69 -5.05 6.26
CA ASP A 4 12.68 -4.07 5.18
C ASP A 4 11.26 -3.80 4.75
N TYR A 5 10.46 -3.32 5.68
CA TYR A 5 9.13 -2.88 5.34
C TYR A 5 9.24 -1.61 4.53
N LYS A 6 8.63 -1.63 3.38
CA LYS A 6 8.77 -0.53 2.43
C LYS A 6 7.53 0.31 2.32
N PHE A 7 6.40 -0.19 2.81
CA PHE A 7 5.13 0.48 2.61
C PHE A 7 4.31 0.48 3.90
N LEU A 8 3.60 1.57 4.11
CA LEU A 8 2.64 1.69 5.20
C LEU A 8 1.26 1.78 4.57
N VAL A 9 0.34 0.95 5.04
CA VAL A 9 -1.03 0.94 4.55
C VAL A 9 -1.94 1.24 5.72
N ILE A 10 -2.77 2.26 5.56
CA ILE A 10 -3.67 2.71 6.62
C ILE A 10 -5.10 2.59 6.15
N ASP A 11 -5.91 1.89 6.92
CA ASP A 11 -7.35 1.81 6.69
C ASP A 11 -8.00 2.93 7.48
N THR A 12 -8.53 3.93 6.79
CA THR A 12 -9.08 5.11 7.46
C THR A 12 -10.40 4.83 8.15
N ASN A 13 -11.09 3.74 7.79
CA ASN A 13 -12.33 3.39 8.47
C ASN A 13 -12.09 2.80 9.84
N THR A 14 -11.09 1.95 9.96
CA THR A 14 -10.80 1.27 11.22
C THR A 14 -9.64 1.89 11.96
N HIS A 15 -8.90 2.77 11.29
CA HIS A 15 -7.67 3.38 11.83
C HIS A 15 -6.58 2.36 12.07
N ASP A 16 -6.65 1.22 11.38
CA ASP A 16 -5.59 0.23 11.45
C ASP A 16 -4.50 0.59 10.46
N ALA A 17 -3.27 0.32 10.86
CA ALA A 17 -2.13 0.53 9.99
C ALA A 17 -1.28 -0.72 9.98
N ILE A 18 -0.82 -1.12 8.81
CA ILE A 18 0.06 -2.27 8.69
C ILE A 18 1.25 -1.93 7.82
N LEU A 19 2.30 -2.69 8.00
CA LEU A 19 3.52 -2.52 7.22
C LEU A 19 3.64 -3.69 6.26
N LEU A 20 3.94 -3.37 5.01
CA LEU A 20 4.08 -4.37 3.96
C LEU A 20 5.41 -4.16 3.26
N ASN A 21 5.92 -5.21 2.64
CA ASN A 21 7.25 -5.18 2.07
C ASN A 21 7.30 -5.40 0.56
N SER A 22 6.16 -5.50 -0.10
CA SER A 22 6.16 -5.68 -1.54
C SER A 22 4.87 -5.14 -2.15
N TYR A 23 4.93 -4.85 -3.45
CA TYR A 23 3.73 -4.41 -4.17
C TYR A 23 2.69 -5.51 -4.22
N LYS A 24 3.15 -6.76 -4.29
CA LYS A 24 2.23 -7.88 -4.32
C LYS A 24 1.46 -7.99 -3.01
N SER A 25 2.13 -7.74 -1.89
CA SER A 25 1.47 -7.74 -0.59
C SER A 25 0.39 -6.67 -0.52
N ILE A 26 0.66 -5.49 -1.10
CA ILE A 26 -0.34 -4.43 -1.14
C ILE A 26 -1.53 -4.87 -1.98
N GLU A 27 -1.26 -5.47 -3.13
CA GLU A 27 -2.33 -5.95 -3.99
C GLU A 27 -3.22 -6.94 -3.25
N ASP A 28 -2.60 -7.88 -2.55
CA ASP A 28 -3.35 -8.88 -1.79
C ASP A 28 -4.18 -8.23 -0.69
N PHE A 29 -3.62 -7.26 -0.01
CA PHE A 29 -4.34 -6.55 1.04
C PHE A 29 -5.55 -5.83 0.48
N LEU A 30 -5.36 -5.12 -0.63
CA LEU A 30 -6.46 -4.39 -1.23
C LEU A 30 -7.53 -5.32 -1.78
N ASP A 31 -7.13 -6.45 -2.33
CA ASP A 31 -8.08 -7.42 -2.84
C ASP A 31 -8.98 -7.96 -1.71
N ALA A 32 -8.42 -8.08 -0.51
CA ALA A 32 -9.17 -8.60 0.62
C ALA A 32 -10.03 -7.53 1.30
N ASN A 33 -9.68 -6.25 1.17
CA ASN A 33 -10.30 -5.20 1.97
C ASN A 33 -11.03 -4.13 1.16
N CYS A 34 -10.90 -4.14 -0.15
CA CYS A 34 -11.55 -3.15 -1.00
C CYS A 34 -12.52 -3.81 -1.95
N ASN A 35 -13.45 -3.00 -2.45
CA ASN A 35 -14.43 -3.48 -3.40
C ASN A 35 -13.88 -3.62 -4.81
N HIS A 36 -12.81 -2.92 -5.11
CA HIS A 36 -12.19 -2.93 -6.41
C HIS A 36 -10.79 -3.49 -6.31
N LYS A 37 -10.30 -4.02 -7.41
CA LYS A 37 -8.97 -4.56 -7.47
C LYS A 37 -8.01 -3.55 -8.07
N LEU A 38 -6.79 -3.57 -7.57
CA LEU A 38 -5.74 -2.73 -8.10
C LEU A 38 -4.51 -3.59 -8.25
N SER A 39 -4.01 -3.72 -9.47
CA SER A 39 -2.90 -4.61 -9.72
C SER A 39 -1.62 -4.03 -9.12
N HIS A 40 -0.67 -4.90 -8.84
CA HIS A 40 0.59 -4.46 -8.26
C HIS A 40 1.36 -3.53 -9.22
N ASN A 41 1.19 -3.69 -10.51
CA ASN A 41 1.81 -2.78 -11.47
C ASN A 41 1.23 -1.37 -11.36
N THR A 42 -0.07 -1.26 -11.20
CA THR A 42 -0.71 0.04 -11.03
C THR A 42 -0.29 0.67 -9.71
N ILE A 43 -0.21 -0.11 -8.65
CA ILE A 43 0.25 0.37 -7.36
C ILE A 43 1.66 0.92 -7.49
N ARG A 44 2.52 0.18 -8.17
CA ARG A 44 3.90 0.60 -8.38
C ARG A 44 3.97 1.91 -9.14
N GLN A 45 3.18 2.04 -10.21
CA GLN A 45 3.17 3.27 -10.99
C GLN A 45 2.73 4.47 -10.16
N ARG A 46 1.71 4.30 -9.36
CA ARG A 46 1.22 5.40 -8.54
C ARG A 46 2.25 5.81 -7.49
N LEU A 47 2.96 4.86 -6.92
CA LEU A 47 3.96 5.16 -5.91
C LEU A 47 5.25 5.69 -6.52
N LEU A 48 5.49 5.45 -7.81
CA LEU A 48 6.61 6.07 -8.48
C LEU A 48 6.34 7.55 -8.76
N ASP A 49 5.09 7.89 -9.02
CA ASP A 49 4.72 9.29 -9.28
C ASP A 49 4.63 10.09 -8.00
N ASN A 50 4.11 9.47 -6.96
CA ASN A 50 3.93 10.10 -5.65
C ASN A 50 4.36 9.13 -4.59
N ASN A 51 4.77 9.64 -3.45
CA ASN A 51 5.18 8.77 -2.36
C ASN A 51 4.00 8.11 -1.66
N PHE A 52 2.79 8.52 -1.99
CA PHE A 52 1.59 7.92 -1.41
C PHE A 52 0.42 8.13 -2.35
N PHE A 53 -0.65 7.36 -2.13
CA PHE A 53 -1.90 7.61 -2.83
C PHE A 53 -3.04 7.02 -2.01
N TYR A 54 -4.25 7.45 -2.35
CA TYR A 54 -5.46 6.94 -1.73
C TYR A 54 -6.14 5.98 -2.67
N PHE A 55 -6.71 4.93 -2.12
CA PHE A 55 -7.52 3.99 -2.87
C PHE A 55 -8.70 3.60 -2.00
N GLU A 56 -9.90 4.03 -2.38
CA GLU A 56 -11.09 3.90 -1.55
C GLU A 56 -10.82 4.55 -0.20
N ASP A 57 -10.92 3.80 0.88
CA ASP A 57 -10.66 4.32 2.21
C ASP A 57 -9.27 3.98 2.73
N ILE A 58 -8.40 3.60 1.83
CA ILE A 58 -7.06 3.13 2.19
C ILE A 58 -6.03 4.14 1.73
N ILE A 59 -5.07 4.41 2.59
CA ILE A 59 -3.91 5.22 2.24
C ILE A 59 -2.71 4.29 2.13
N ILE A 60 -2.00 4.37 1.01
CA ILE A 60 -0.80 3.57 0.80
C ILE A 60 0.37 4.53 0.66
N LYS A 61 1.36 4.36 1.52
CA LYS A 61 2.49 5.26 1.56
C LYS A 61 3.79 4.48 1.40
N LYS A 62 4.68 5.01 0.58
CA LYS A 62 6.00 4.44 0.40
C LYS A 62 6.91 5.00 1.48
N LEU A 63 7.59 4.11 2.19
CA LEU A 63 8.44 4.50 3.32
C LEU A 63 9.90 4.60 2.95
N ILE A 64 10.32 3.93 1.89
CA ILE A 64 11.72 3.89 1.50
C ILE A 64 11.94 4.76 0.30
N TRP A 65 12.90 5.61 0.41
CA TRP A 65 13.31 6.47 -0.68
C TRP A 65 14.75 6.21 -1.02
N GLU A 66 15.01 6.16 -2.26
CA GLU A 66 16.38 5.93 -2.72
C GLU A 66 16.95 7.15 -3.36
#